data_e123a064fa3519583a911a25ec94cab5
#
_entry.id   e123a064fa3519583a911a25ec94cab5
#
_cell.length_a   1.000
_cell.length_b   1.000
_cell.length_c   1.000
_cell.angle_alpha   90.00
_cell.angle_beta   90.00
_cell.angle_gamma   90.00
#
_symmetry.space_group_name_H-M   'P 1'
#
loop_
_entity.id
_entity.type
_entity.pdbx_description
1 polymer ?
#
loop_
_entity_poly.entity_id
_entity_poly.type
_entity_poly.pdbx_seq_one_letter_code
_entity_poly.pdbx_strand_id
1 'polypeptide(L)'
;FDDIIAMVALYRPGPMQFIDSFLKRKHGKEKISYLHQKFENALSETYGILVYQEQFMQISKDFAGFTGGQADTLRKAVGKKKIDIMRKIKVDFIEGAVKHSNADPKLAEKFWNQLEEFANYCFNKSHAACYGLIAYQTAYLKAHFPEAFMAALMTSDHNDIDRLAIEINECK
;
A
#
# COMPACT_ATOMS: atom_id res chain seq x y z
N PHE A 1 11.02 -2.58 9.24
CA PHE A 1 10.89 -1.32 8.49
C PHE A 1 9.70 -1.38 7.52
N ASP A 2 9.49 -2.48 6.82
CA ASP A 2 8.41 -2.67 5.86
C ASP A 2 7.01 -2.45 6.46
N ASP A 3 6.82 -2.81 7.71
CA ASP A 3 5.56 -2.54 8.41
C ASP A 3 5.28 -1.04 8.61
N ILE A 4 6.32 -0.23 8.82
CA ILE A 4 6.18 1.24 8.91
C ILE A 4 5.71 1.78 7.56
N ILE A 5 6.29 1.28 6.46
CA ILE A 5 5.88 1.64 5.10
C ILE A 5 4.41 1.25 4.86
N ALA A 6 4.03 0.04 5.27
CA ALA A 6 2.65 -0.43 5.14
C ALA A 6 1.67 0.43 5.98
N MET A 7 2.06 0.84 7.19
CA MET A 7 1.21 1.69 8.04
C MET A 7 1.00 3.08 7.42
N VAL A 8 2.02 3.68 6.80
CA VAL A 8 1.86 4.95 6.05
C VAL A 8 0.77 4.83 4.98
N ALA A 9 0.70 3.68 4.31
CA ALA A 9 -0.30 3.42 3.26
C ALA A 9 -1.69 3.05 3.83
N LEU A 10 -1.75 2.34 4.96
CA LEU A 10 -2.98 1.80 5.54
C LEU A 10 -3.68 2.76 6.51
N TYR A 11 -2.94 3.62 7.22
CA TYR A 11 -3.51 4.50 8.25
C TYR A 11 -4.20 5.72 7.61
N ARG A 12 -5.29 5.45 6.90
CA ARG A 12 -6.13 6.43 6.19
C ARG A 12 -7.58 5.95 6.15
N PRO A 13 -8.58 6.84 6.07
CA PRO A 13 -9.97 6.45 5.84
C PRO A 13 -10.10 5.54 4.60
N GLY A 14 -10.76 4.41 4.78
CA GLY A 14 -10.87 3.33 3.81
C GLY A 14 -9.95 2.16 4.11
N PRO A 15 -8.63 2.22 3.85
CA PRO A 15 -7.74 1.08 4.05
C PRO A 15 -7.47 0.76 5.53
N MET A 16 -7.76 1.64 6.49
CA MET A 16 -7.67 1.36 7.93
C MET A 16 -8.41 0.07 8.36
N GLN A 17 -9.49 -0.30 7.68
CA GLN A 17 -10.22 -1.53 7.96
C GLN A 17 -9.37 -2.81 7.81
N PHE A 18 -8.27 -2.75 7.06
CA PHE A 18 -7.38 -3.90 6.85
C PHE A 18 -6.27 -4.01 7.89
N ILE A 19 -6.08 -3.00 8.77
CA ILE A 19 -4.97 -3.00 9.75
C ILE A 19 -5.09 -4.16 10.73
N ASP A 20 -6.28 -4.47 11.20
CA ASP A 20 -6.50 -5.58 12.13
C ASP A 20 -6.11 -6.94 11.52
N SER A 21 -6.55 -7.22 10.29
CA SER A 21 -6.13 -8.43 9.55
C SER A 21 -4.63 -8.43 9.24
N PHE A 22 -4.05 -7.29 8.88
CA PHE A 22 -2.62 -7.15 8.65
C PHE A 22 -1.83 -7.57 9.91
N LEU A 23 -2.18 -7.02 11.06
CA LEU A 23 -1.54 -7.35 12.33
C LEU A 23 -1.75 -8.81 12.75
N LYS A 24 -2.96 -9.34 12.60
CA LYS A 24 -3.27 -10.74 12.92
C LYS A 24 -2.47 -11.70 12.05
N ARG A 25 -2.38 -11.44 10.74
CA ARG A 25 -1.62 -12.27 9.80
C ARG A 25 -0.12 -12.17 10.05
N LYS A 26 0.42 -10.98 10.30
CA LYS A 26 1.81 -10.77 10.69
C LYS A 26 2.19 -11.62 11.91
N HIS A 27 1.32 -11.68 12.91
CA HIS A 27 1.57 -12.43 14.15
C HIS A 27 1.10 -13.89 14.12
N GLY A 28 0.73 -14.42 12.97
CA GLY A 28 0.28 -15.80 12.81
C GLY A 28 -1.08 -16.12 13.45
N LYS A 29 -1.85 -15.09 13.86
CA LYS A 29 -3.18 -15.24 14.47
C LYS A 29 -4.30 -15.39 13.43
N GLU A 30 -4.03 -15.07 12.19
CA GLU A 30 -4.90 -15.25 11.03
C GLU A 30 -4.11 -15.89 9.90
N LYS A 31 -4.70 -16.89 9.23
CA LYS A 31 -4.04 -17.58 8.11
C LYS A 31 -3.93 -16.65 6.91
N ILE A 32 -2.73 -16.55 6.33
CA ILE A 32 -2.52 -15.88 5.05
C ILE A 32 -3.11 -16.76 3.95
N SER A 33 -3.93 -16.18 3.09
CA SER A 33 -4.50 -16.86 1.92
C SER A 33 -4.42 -15.97 0.70
N TYR A 34 -4.16 -16.59 -0.44
CA TYR A 34 -4.11 -15.92 -1.74
C TYR A 34 -5.23 -16.48 -2.62
N LEU A 35 -5.86 -15.62 -3.43
CA LEU A 35 -6.88 -16.06 -4.38
C LEU A 35 -6.29 -17.01 -5.45
N HIS A 36 -5.02 -16.83 -5.78
CA HIS A 36 -4.26 -17.68 -6.69
C HIS A 36 -2.79 -17.73 -6.27
N GLN A 37 -2.10 -18.85 -6.51
CA GLN A 37 -0.70 -19.03 -6.10
C GLN A 37 0.22 -17.94 -6.64
N LYS A 38 0.02 -17.48 -7.87
CA LYS A 38 0.80 -16.40 -8.49
C LYS A 38 0.68 -15.04 -7.80
N PHE A 39 -0.26 -14.87 -6.87
CA PHE A 39 -0.40 -13.61 -6.10
C PHE A 39 0.57 -13.53 -4.93
N GLU A 40 1.11 -14.66 -4.50
CA GLU A 40 2.04 -14.73 -3.38
C GLU A 40 3.27 -13.84 -3.58
N ASN A 41 3.87 -13.89 -4.79
CA ASN A 41 5.03 -13.05 -5.12
C ASN A 41 4.78 -11.56 -4.89
N ALA A 42 3.59 -11.05 -5.21
CA ALA A 42 3.26 -9.64 -5.06
C ALA A 42 2.75 -9.27 -3.67
N LEU A 43 2.12 -10.20 -2.95
CA LEU A 43 1.37 -9.91 -1.72
C LEU A 43 2.04 -10.45 -0.44
N SER A 44 3.12 -11.22 -0.54
CA SER A 44 3.79 -11.81 0.64
C SER A 44 4.26 -10.77 1.64
N GLU A 45 4.82 -9.66 1.17
CA GLU A 45 5.30 -8.57 2.02
C GLU A 45 4.21 -7.85 2.83
N THR A 46 2.95 -7.97 2.38
CA THR A 46 1.77 -7.38 3.03
C THR A 46 0.80 -8.43 3.54
N TYR A 47 1.29 -9.65 3.78
CA TYR A 47 0.54 -10.76 4.37
C TYR A 47 -0.75 -11.09 3.60
N GLY A 48 -0.70 -11.00 2.26
CA GLY A 48 -1.83 -11.28 1.38
C GLY A 48 -2.85 -10.14 1.24
N ILE A 49 -2.55 -8.96 1.76
CA ILE A 49 -3.42 -7.78 1.63
C ILE A 49 -2.91 -6.89 0.49
N LEU A 50 -3.82 -6.46 -0.37
CA LEU A 50 -3.52 -5.51 -1.42
C LEU A 50 -3.43 -4.10 -0.81
N VAL A 51 -2.25 -3.48 -0.87
CA VAL A 51 -1.94 -2.17 -0.26
C VAL A 51 -1.42 -1.18 -1.30
N TYR A 52 -0.52 -1.64 -2.17
CA TYR A 52 0.22 -0.78 -3.09
C TYR A 52 -0.21 -0.95 -4.55
N GLN A 53 -0.09 0.14 -5.32
CA GLN A 53 -0.31 0.11 -6.77
C GLN A 53 0.62 -0.89 -7.46
N GLU A 54 1.86 -0.96 -7.03
CA GLU A 54 2.89 -1.84 -7.57
C GLU A 54 2.52 -3.32 -7.44
N GLN A 55 1.75 -3.68 -6.41
CA GLN A 55 1.32 -5.08 -6.20
C GLN A 55 0.33 -5.53 -7.28
N PHE A 56 -0.69 -4.75 -7.60
CA PHE A 56 -1.60 -5.14 -8.66
C PHE A 56 -0.96 -5.07 -10.06
N MET A 57 0.02 -4.18 -10.26
CA MET A 57 0.81 -4.18 -11.47
C MET A 57 1.61 -5.49 -11.60
N GLN A 58 2.21 -5.96 -10.51
CA GLN A 58 2.94 -7.23 -10.50
C GLN A 58 1.99 -8.41 -10.74
N ILE A 59 0.83 -8.43 -10.06
CA ILE A 59 -0.21 -9.46 -10.29
C ILE A 59 -0.66 -9.46 -11.76
N SER A 60 -0.87 -8.30 -12.36
CA SER A 60 -1.28 -8.22 -13.78
C SER A 60 -0.24 -8.85 -14.72
N LYS A 61 1.05 -8.71 -14.41
CA LYS A 61 2.13 -9.35 -15.17
C LYS A 61 2.17 -10.86 -14.92
N ASP A 62 2.19 -11.27 -13.66
CA ASP A 62 2.40 -12.67 -13.28
C ASP A 62 1.17 -13.54 -13.55
N PHE A 63 -0.02 -12.98 -13.41
CA PHE A 63 -1.29 -13.70 -13.53
C PHE A 63 -1.94 -13.56 -14.90
N ALA A 64 -2.04 -12.34 -15.44
CA ALA A 64 -2.68 -12.08 -16.73
C ALA A 64 -1.68 -11.96 -17.89
N GLY A 65 -0.37 -12.06 -17.65
CA GLY A 65 0.65 -11.99 -18.69
C GLY A 65 0.83 -10.59 -19.30
N PHE A 66 0.46 -9.55 -18.58
CA PHE A 66 0.61 -8.17 -19.05
C PHE A 66 2.09 -7.79 -19.19
N THR A 67 2.37 -7.03 -20.23
CA THR A 67 3.65 -6.31 -20.34
C THR A 67 3.74 -5.19 -19.32
N GLY A 68 4.94 -4.69 -19.06
CA GLY A 68 5.13 -3.53 -18.17
C GLY A 68 4.32 -2.29 -18.59
N GLY A 69 4.20 -2.05 -19.91
CA GLY A 69 3.40 -0.95 -20.46
C GLY A 69 1.90 -1.12 -20.23
N GLN A 70 1.37 -2.34 -20.36
CA GLN A 70 -0.04 -2.64 -20.07
C GLN A 70 -0.33 -2.50 -18.58
N ALA A 71 0.55 -2.99 -17.70
CA ALA A 71 0.41 -2.84 -16.26
C ALA A 71 0.45 -1.36 -15.83
N ASP A 72 1.31 -0.52 -16.44
CA ASP A 72 1.33 0.92 -16.17
C ASP A 72 0.07 1.64 -16.71
N THR A 73 -0.45 1.19 -17.85
CA THR A 73 -1.72 1.70 -18.38
C THR A 73 -2.88 1.39 -17.41
N LEU A 74 -2.92 0.17 -16.87
CA LEU A 74 -3.87 -0.20 -15.83
C LEU A 74 -3.71 0.69 -14.58
N ARG A 75 -2.49 0.88 -14.09
CA ARG A 75 -2.20 1.76 -12.94
C ARG A 75 -2.72 3.18 -13.18
N LYS A 76 -2.47 3.74 -14.36
CA LYS A 76 -2.96 5.08 -14.74
C LYS A 76 -4.48 5.14 -14.82
N ALA A 77 -5.13 4.09 -15.34
CA ALA A 77 -6.59 4.00 -15.44
C ALA A 77 -7.23 3.94 -14.05
N VAL A 78 -6.68 3.11 -13.16
CA VAL A 78 -7.08 2.98 -11.75
C VAL A 78 -6.90 4.31 -11.02
N GLY A 79 -5.69 4.89 -11.03
CA GLY A 79 -5.39 6.13 -10.31
C GLY A 79 -6.17 7.35 -10.79
N LYS A 80 -6.58 7.40 -12.08
CA LYS A 80 -7.38 8.48 -12.66
C LYS A 80 -8.87 8.16 -12.75
N LYS A 81 -9.31 7.01 -12.23
CA LYS A 81 -10.71 6.52 -12.25
C LYS A 81 -11.34 6.54 -13.65
N LYS A 82 -10.56 6.16 -14.68
CA LYS A 82 -11.03 6.12 -16.08
C LYS A 82 -11.79 4.84 -16.36
N ILE A 83 -13.08 4.83 -16.06
CA ILE A 83 -13.96 3.65 -16.13
C ILE A 83 -13.96 3.00 -17.53
N ASP A 84 -14.02 3.79 -18.59
CA ASP A 84 -14.07 3.26 -19.96
C ASP A 84 -12.78 2.51 -20.35
N ILE A 85 -11.63 3.02 -19.88
CA ILE A 85 -10.34 2.35 -20.09
C ILE A 85 -10.28 1.08 -19.23
N MET A 86 -10.72 1.14 -17.99
CA MET A 86 -10.76 0.00 -17.08
C MET A 86 -11.62 -1.14 -17.64
N ARG A 87 -12.78 -0.84 -18.24
CA ARG A 87 -13.65 -1.85 -18.88
C ARG A 87 -12.95 -2.60 -20.01
N LYS A 88 -12.18 -1.89 -20.84
CA LYS A 88 -11.40 -2.53 -21.91
C LYS A 88 -10.30 -3.43 -21.35
N ILE A 89 -9.54 -2.90 -20.39
CA ILE A 89 -8.47 -3.65 -19.74
C ILE A 89 -9.01 -4.87 -18.97
N LYS A 90 -10.24 -4.82 -18.43
CA LYS A 90 -10.89 -5.97 -17.77
C LYS A 90 -10.96 -7.18 -18.68
N VAL A 91 -11.37 -6.99 -19.94
CA VAL A 91 -11.48 -8.09 -20.91
C VAL A 91 -10.10 -8.69 -21.15
N ASP A 92 -9.11 -7.85 -21.47
CA ASP A 92 -7.73 -8.30 -21.71
C ASP A 92 -7.14 -9.01 -20.49
N PHE A 93 -7.47 -8.54 -19.28
CA PHE A 93 -7.00 -9.14 -18.03
C PHE A 93 -7.58 -10.54 -17.81
N ILE A 94 -8.89 -10.71 -18.01
CA ILE A 94 -9.56 -12.01 -17.83
C ILE A 94 -9.07 -13.01 -18.87
N GLU A 95 -9.01 -12.62 -20.14
CA GLU A 95 -8.50 -13.47 -21.22
C GLU A 95 -7.02 -13.83 -20.99
N GLY A 96 -6.22 -12.85 -20.57
CA GLY A 96 -4.82 -13.05 -20.22
C GLY A 96 -4.64 -14.03 -19.06
N ALA A 97 -5.46 -13.92 -18.00
CA ALA A 97 -5.42 -14.82 -16.84
C ALA A 97 -5.76 -16.27 -17.22
N VAL A 98 -6.75 -16.46 -18.06
CA VAL A 98 -7.10 -17.79 -18.60
C VAL A 98 -5.94 -18.35 -19.42
N LYS A 99 -5.41 -17.57 -20.35
CA LYS A 99 -4.36 -18.00 -21.27
C LYS A 99 -3.01 -18.23 -20.61
N HIS A 100 -2.61 -17.31 -19.72
CA HIS A 100 -1.27 -17.28 -19.11
C HIS A 100 -1.18 -18.09 -17.81
N SER A 101 -2.27 -18.21 -17.07
CA SER A 101 -2.29 -18.87 -15.75
C SER A 101 -3.24 -20.06 -15.68
N ASN A 102 -3.92 -20.40 -16.76
CA ASN A 102 -4.99 -21.42 -16.81
C ASN A 102 -6.02 -21.20 -15.68
N ALA A 103 -6.31 -19.94 -15.39
CA ALA A 103 -7.19 -19.55 -14.31
C ALA A 103 -8.67 -19.69 -14.69
N ASP A 104 -9.52 -19.98 -13.69
CA ASP A 104 -10.97 -19.89 -13.88
C ASP A 104 -11.35 -18.42 -14.19
N PRO A 105 -12.09 -18.14 -15.26
CA PRO A 105 -12.57 -16.79 -15.59
C PRO A 105 -13.31 -16.12 -14.43
N LYS A 106 -14.07 -16.87 -13.64
CA LYS A 106 -14.79 -16.36 -12.45
C LYS A 106 -13.82 -15.88 -11.36
N LEU A 107 -12.69 -16.57 -11.20
CA LEU A 107 -11.66 -16.16 -10.25
C LEU A 107 -10.96 -14.88 -10.73
N ALA A 108 -10.65 -14.77 -12.01
CA ALA A 108 -10.07 -13.57 -12.60
C ALA A 108 -11.03 -12.37 -12.47
N GLU A 109 -12.32 -12.58 -12.72
CA GLU A 109 -13.34 -11.55 -12.54
C GLU A 109 -13.51 -11.15 -11.06
N LYS A 110 -13.50 -12.11 -10.13
CA LYS A 110 -13.54 -11.83 -8.69
C LYS A 110 -12.38 -10.93 -8.26
N PHE A 111 -11.16 -11.24 -8.72
CA PHE A 111 -10.00 -10.40 -8.43
C PHE A 111 -10.13 -9.02 -9.06
N TRP A 112 -10.61 -8.93 -10.31
CA TRP A 112 -10.84 -7.65 -10.96
C TRP A 112 -11.81 -6.75 -10.17
N ASN A 113 -12.90 -7.31 -9.66
CA ASN A 113 -13.86 -6.55 -8.86
C ASN A 113 -13.23 -6.04 -7.55
N GLN A 114 -12.37 -6.85 -6.91
CA GLN A 114 -11.56 -6.39 -5.76
C GLN A 114 -10.60 -5.27 -6.15
N LEU A 115 -10.00 -5.33 -7.35
CA LEU A 115 -9.12 -4.29 -7.86
C LEU A 115 -9.89 -2.98 -8.12
N GLU A 116 -11.10 -3.05 -8.67
CA GLU A 116 -11.96 -1.86 -8.86
C GLU A 116 -12.31 -1.19 -7.53
N GLU A 117 -12.61 -1.97 -6.51
CA GLU A 117 -12.83 -1.46 -5.16
C GLU A 117 -11.55 -0.85 -4.56
N PHE A 118 -10.43 -1.56 -4.68
CA PHE A 118 -9.12 -1.11 -4.25
C PHE A 118 -8.66 0.19 -4.94
N ALA A 119 -9.10 0.43 -6.17
CA ALA A 119 -8.79 1.65 -6.92
C ALA A 119 -9.14 2.94 -6.16
N ASN A 120 -10.08 2.87 -5.21
CA ASN A 120 -10.49 4.03 -4.43
C ASN A 120 -9.46 4.45 -3.36
N TYR A 121 -8.58 3.53 -2.93
CA TYR A 121 -7.65 3.75 -1.82
C TYR A 121 -6.24 3.21 -2.05
N CYS A 122 -5.91 2.75 -3.25
CA CYS A 122 -4.56 2.28 -3.57
C CYS A 122 -3.48 3.35 -3.31
N PHE A 123 -2.30 2.92 -2.89
CA PHE A 123 -1.20 3.82 -2.53
C PHE A 123 0.06 3.53 -3.35
N ASN A 124 0.84 4.56 -3.62
CA ASN A 124 2.14 4.39 -4.25
C ASN A 124 3.18 3.94 -3.21
N LYS A 125 3.83 2.81 -3.44
CA LYS A 125 4.81 2.24 -2.50
C LYS A 125 6.02 3.14 -2.30
N SER A 126 6.52 3.76 -3.38
CA SER A 126 7.68 4.65 -3.29
C SER A 126 7.39 5.87 -2.40
N HIS A 127 6.19 6.43 -2.50
CA HIS A 127 5.76 7.51 -1.63
C HIS A 127 5.68 7.06 -0.16
N ALA A 128 5.07 5.89 0.10
CA ALA A 128 5.02 5.32 1.44
C ALA A 128 6.42 5.04 2.02
N ALA A 129 7.36 4.57 1.19
CA ALA A 129 8.73 4.30 1.60
C ALA A 129 9.48 5.57 2.01
N CYS A 130 9.33 6.66 1.25
CA CYS A 130 9.93 7.94 1.60
C CYS A 130 9.42 8.47 2.95
N TYR A 131 8.10 8.45 3.16
CA TYR A 131 7.52 8.89 4.45
C TYR A 131 7.84 7.93 5.59
N GLY A 132 7.86 6.61 5.33
CA GLY A 132 8.30 5.61 6.30
C GLY A 132 9.75 5.82 6.76
N LEU A 133 10.64 6.19 5.81
CA LEU A 133 12.03 6.52 6.14
C LEU A 133 12.13 7.77 7.03
N ILE A 134 11.40 8.83 6.69
CA ILE A 134 11.37 10.06 7.50
C ILE A 134 10.82 9.75 8.90
N ALA A 135 9.73 9.00 9.00
CA ALA A 135 9.16 8.59 10.28
C ALA A 135 10.17 7.79 11.15
N TYR A 136 10.89 6.85 10.53
CA TYR A 136 11.93 6.11 11.21
C TYR A 136 13.09 7.01 11.68
N GLN A 137 13.58 7.89 10.79
CA GLN A 137 14.70 8.80 11.11
C GLN A 137 14.32 9.76 12.25
N THR A 138 13.14 10.35 12.21
CA THR A 138 12.68 11.27 13.25
C THR A 138 12.49 10.54 14.58
N ALA A 139 11.92 9.34 14.58
CA ALA A 139 11.80 8.51 15.78
C ALA A 139 13.17 8.12 16.35
N TYR A 140 14.12 7.75 15.50
CA TYR A 140 15.49 7.42 15.91
C TYR A 140 16.20 8.61 16.53
N LEU A 141 16.13 9.78 15.89
CA LEU A 141 16.74 11.00 16.41
C LEU A 141 16.13 11.40 17.75
N LYS A 142 14.81 11.33 17.88
CA LYS A 142 14.11 11.62 19.14
C LYS A 142 14.50 10.66 20.25
N ALA A 143 14.68 9.37 19.95
CA ALA A 143 15.07 8.37 20.94
C ALA A 143 16.54 8.46 21.40
N HIS A 144 17.45 8.81 20.48
CA HIS A 144 18.89 8.76 20.75
C HIS A 144 19.54 10.13 20.99
N PHE A 145 18.89 11.21 20.52
CA PHE A 145 19.38 12.59 20.63
C PHE A 145 18.22 13.54 21.00
N PRO A 146 17.49 13.27 22.13
CA PRO A 146 16.25 13.97 22.43
C PRO A 146 16.42 15.49 22.57
N GLU A 147 17.50 15.96 23.21
CA GLU A 147 17.70 17.41 23.41
C GLU A 147 17.90 18.13 22.06
N ALA A 148 18.73 17.57 21.19
CA ALA A 148 18.98 18.14 19.86
C ALA A 148 17.75 18.08 18.97
N PHE A 149 17.00 16.97 19.03
CA PHE A 149 15.76 16.78 18.27
C PHE A 149 14.69 17.79 18.71
N MET A 150 14.46 17.91 20.03
CA MET A 150 13.43 18.83 20.57
C MET A 150 13.83 20.30 20.35
N ALA A 151 15.10 20.65 20.46
CA ALA A 151 15.56 22.00 20.13
C ALA A 151 15.33 22.36 18.66
N ALA A 152 15.60 21.44 17.75
CA ALA A 152 15.34 21.64 16.31
C ALA A 152 13.84 21.75 16.01
N LEU A 153 13.00 20.90 16.65
CA LEU A 153 11.56 20.90 16.48
C LEU A 153 10.95 22.22 16.96
N MET A 154 11.26 22.64 18.19
CA MET A 154 10.80 23.92 18.74
C MET A 154 11.31 25.13 17.91
N THR A 155 12.50 25.06 17.35
CA THR A 155 13.02 26.09 16.45
C THR A 155 12.21 26.17 15.17
N SER A 156 11.82 25.02 14.61
CA SER A 156 10.96 24.95 13.42
C SER A 156 9.57 25.55 13.68
N ASP A 157 9.01 25.26 14.85
CA ASP A 157 7.65 25.63 15.21
C ASP A 157 7.59 26.94 16.06
N HIS A 158 8.67 27.75 16.07
CA HIS A 158 8.82 28.94 16.91
C HIS A 158 7.67 29.96 16.82
N ASN A 159 6.92 29.99 15.73
CA ASN A 159 5.78 30.87 15.53
C ASN A 159 4.42 30.23 15.92
N ASP A 160 4.42 28.95 16.33
CA ASP A 160 3.21 28.22 16.70
C ASP A 160 3.21 27.95 18.22
N ILE A 161 2.56 28.84 18.97
CA ILE A 161 2.54 28.81 20.45
C ILE A 161 1.87 27.53 20.95
N ASP A 162 0.83 27.03 20.27
CA ASP A 162 0.10 25.84 20.69
C ASP A 162 0.98 24.59 20.55
N ARG A 163 1.71 24.50 19.44
CA ARG A 163 2.69 23.42 19.23
C ARG A 163 3.84 23.49 20.22
N LEU A 164 4.43 24.67 20.41
CA LEU A 164 5.50 24.86 21.41
C LEU A 164 5.07 24.43 22.82
N ALA A 165 3.83 24.71 23.23
CA ALA A 165 3.33 24.28 24.51
C ALA A 165 3.29 22.76 24.68
N ILE A 166 2.92 22.03 23.60
CA ILE A 166 2.94 20.57 23.57
C ILE A 166 4.37 20.05 23.65
N GLU A 167 5.27 20.61 22.85
CA GLU A 167 6.66 20.20 22.76
C GLU A 167 7.44 20.44 24.07
N ILE A 168 7.23 21.59 24.70
CA ILE A 168 7.79 21.90 26.04
C ILE A 168 7.29 20.92 27.09
N ASN A 169 6.01 20.55 27.04
CA ASN A 169 5.46 19.58 27.97
C ASN A 169 6.02 18.17 27.75
N GLU A 170 6.38 17.82 26.52
CA GLU A 170 7.03 16.54 26.18
C GLU A 170 8.49 16.47 26.67
N CYS A 171 9.15 17.60 26.86
CA CYS A 171 10.51 17.68 27.41
C CYS A 171 10.61 17.42 28.93
N LYS A 172 9.50 17.36 29.63
CA LYS A 172 9.45 17.11 31.10
C LYS A 172 9.49 15.62 31.41
#